data_53d25da3fa4187cf8a3a0bba7826dfd2
#
_entry.id   53d25da3fa4187cf8a3a0bba7826dfd2
#
_cell.length_a   1.000
_cell.length_b   1.000
_cell.length_c   1.000
_cell.angle_alpha   90.00
_cell.angle_beta   90.00
_cell.angle_gamma   90.00
#
_symmetry.space_group_name_H-M   'P 1'
#
loop_
_entity.id
_entity.type
_entity.pdbx_description
1 polymer ?
#
loop_
_entity_poly.entity_id
_entity_poly.type
_entity_poly.pdbx_seq_one_letter_code
_entity_poly.pdbx_strand_id
1 'polypeptide(L)'
;MNSNLANQLLASIMKWDAPTLASERAALEFMGSRKYDASDRYMQGMRFMSSLVQWLNDIEEGDRDEAYKFIKDKLVFISSTQMNYLVDLLYDSKIRPILLDMATVETGMPSYKRSSKVVRSRFEIEKRSALVIGLSDGAHTDILRRSAGFNNEQVLTNYYPAGEKLKDMLEELRKDDKLKGIEKPYFRRIFLIDDFTASGKSFIRYDESDGKYHGKLKKIIDELCTKGSVGKEQKIEHLSYLLDPNQDKIQIDILFCIATEKARANIKNNFDDYLKSVNWQDKVEFNIHIVQLLEDKLSNDIKNDKDLVEVLKKDEHFVEECVISKSYKVGKNDNPWLGFDECALPVVLAHNTPNNSLPIIWQNAERFHGLFPRISRH
;
A
#
# COMPACT_ATOMS: atom_id res chain seq x y z
N MET A 1 23.75 -2.75 -20.65
CA MET A 1 25.23 -3.00 -20.48
C MET A 1 25.44 -4.49 -20.29
N ASN A 2 26.55 -5.05 -20.81
CA ASN A 2 26.90 -6.45 -20.57
C ASN A 2 27.35 -6.64 -19.11
N SER A 3 27.00 -7.75 -18.46
CA SER A 3 27.33 -8.02 -17.05
C SER A 3 28.84 -7.95 -16.77
N ASN A 4 29.70 -8.42 -17.68
CA ASN A 4 31.14 -8.33 -17.50
C ASN A 4 31.65 -6.88 -17.48
N LEU A 5 31.11 -6.03 -18.36
CA LEU A 5 31.45 -4.61 -18.38
C LEU A 5 30.94 -3.90 -17.12
N ALA A 6 29.72 -4.24 -16.68
CA ALA A 6 29.17 -3.68 -15.45
C ALA A 6 30.06 -4.02 -14.23
N ASN A 7 30.49 -5.26 -14.11
CA ASN A 7 31.40 -5.70 -13.06
C ASN A 7 32.73 -5.00 -13.06
N GLN A 8 33.33 -4.80 -14.27
CA GLN A 8 34.60 -4.07 -14.41
C GLN A 8 34.45 -2.60 -14.02
N LEU A 9 33.35 -1.94 -14.44
CA LEU A 9 33.08 -0.56 -14.08
C LEU A 9 32.81 -0.43 -12.57
N LEU A 10 32.05 -1.36 -11.99
CA LEU A 10 31.81 -1.39 -10.55
C LEU A 10 33.12 -1.52 -9.76
N ALA A 11 34.00 -2.45 -10.16
CA ALA A 11 35.30 -2.60 -9.52
C ALA A 11 36.17 -1.34 -9.65
N SER A 12 36.12 -0.67 -10.79
CA SER A 12 36.85 0.60 -11.02
C SER A 12 36.31 1.73 -10.13
N ILE A 13 34.98 1.89 -10.06
CA ILE A 13 34.31 2.93 -9.26
C ILE A 13 34.55 2.73 -7.76
N MET A 14 34.46 1.46 -7.31
CA MET A 14 34.65 1.08 -5.91
C MET A 14 36.12 0.86 -5.52
N LYS A 15 37.03 0.94 -6.47
CA LYS A 15 38.46 0.63 -6.28
C LYS A 15 38.71 -0.77 -5.71
N TRP A 16 37.85 -1.74 -6.05
CA TRP A 16 37.97 -3.12 -5.61
C TRP A 16 39.10 -3.84 -6.33
N ASP A 17 39.88 -4.61 -5.58
CA ASP A 17 40.79 -5.59 -6.14
C ASP A 17 40.04 -6.82 -6.69
N ALA A 18 40.75 -7.68 -7.42
CA ALA A 18 40.17 -8.86 -8.04
C ALA A 18 39.55 -9.87 -7.03
N PRO A 19 40.16 -10.12 -5.86
CA PRO A 19 39.53 -10.93 -4.80
C PRO A 19 38.21 -10.35 -4.28
N THR A 20 38.14 -9.04 -4.00
CA THR A 20 36.93 -8.35 -3.52
C THR A 20 35.83 -8.42 -4.56
N LEU A 21 36.17 -8.10 -5.84
CA LEU A 21 35.19 -8.23 -6.93
C LEU A 21 34.65 -9.66 -7.04
N ALA A 22 35.49 -10.66 -6.93
CA ALA A 22 35.08 -12.06 -7.04
C ALA A 22 34.12 -12.48 -5.91
N SER A 23 34.33 -11.95 -4.70
CA SER A 23 33.45 -12.24 -3.54
C SER A 23 32.08 -11.55 -3.64
N GLU A 24 32.02 -10.30 -4.13
CA GLU A 24 30.77 -9.53 -4.22
C GLU A 24 29.95 -9.88 -5.48
N ARG A 25 30.61 -10.20 -6.58
CA ARG A 25 29.98 -10.44 -7.88
C ARG A 25 28.86 -11.48 -7.83
N ALA A 26 29.12 -12.64 -7.21
CA ALA A 26 28.17 -13.74 -7.22
C ALA A 26 26.85 -13.36 -6.53
N ALA A 27 26.92 -12.66 -5.39
CA ALA A 27 25.75 -12.19 -4.66
C ALA A 27 24.98 -11.11 -5.44
N LEU A 28 25.68 -10.14 -6.02
CA LEU A 28 25.08 -9.06 -6.82
C LEU A 28 24.38 -9.58 -8.08
N GLU A 29 25.04 -10.45 -8.86
CA GLU A 29 24.44 -11.04 -10.06
C GLU A 29 23.24 -11.93 -9.72
N PHE A 30 23.31 -12.68 -8.62
CA PHE A 30 22.19 -13.50 -8.16
C PHE A 30 21.00 -12.62 -7.75
N MET A 31 21.20 -11.65 -6.87
CA MET A 31 20.13 -10.75 -6.41
C MET A 31 19.59 -9.90 -7.55
N GLY A 32 20.46 -9.39 -8.42
CA GLY A 32 20.07 -8.66 -9.62
C GLY A 32 19.13 -9.48 -10.49
N SER A 33 19.59 -10.63 -10.96
CA SER A 33 18.83 -11.47 -11.90
C SER A 33 17.56 -12.09 -11.29
N ARG A 34 17.57 -12.42 -10.01
CA ARG A 34 16.43 -13.10 -9.36
C ARG A 34 15.40 -12.16 -8.77
N LYS A 35 15.79 -10.93 -8.45
CA LYS A 35 14.92 -10.04 -7.69
C LYS A 35 14.89 -8.61 -8.25
N TYR A 36 16.01 -7.94 -8.32
CA TYR A 36 16.05 -6.51 -8.60
C TYR A 36 15.77 -6.16 -10.06
N ASP A 37 16.19 -7.00 -11.03
CA ASP A 37 15.87 -6.82 -12.46
C ASP A 37 14.37 -6.85 -12.76
N ALA A 38 13.55 -7.34 -11.82
CA ALA A 38 12.09 -7.32 -11.91
C ALA A 38 11.45 -5.97 -11.55
N SER A 39 12.24 -4.92 -11.28
CA SER A 39 11.68 -3.58 -11.08
C SER A 39 11.06 -3.05 -12.38
N ASP A 40 9.78 -2.68 -12.33
CA ASP A 40 9.03 -2.13 -13.47
C ASP A 40 9.55 -0.73 -13.89
N ARG A 41 10.47 -0.16 -13.09
CA ARG A 41 11.03 1.18 -13.31
C ARG A 41 12.29 1.17 -14.16
N TYR A 42 12.84 0.02 -14.41
CA TYR A 42 13.97 -0.06 -15.32
C TYR A 42 13.52 0.10 -16.77
N MET A 43 14.15 1.05 -17.45
CA MET A 43 13.98 1.19 -18.89
C MET A 43 14.47 -0.06 -19.63
N GLN A 44 13.96 -0.30 -20.80
CA GLN A 44 14.37 -1.42 -21.63
C GLN A 44 15.91 -1.40 -21.83
N GLY A 45 16.55 -2.50 -21.48
CA GLY A 45 18.02 -2.64 -21.54
C GLY A 45 18.78 -2.11 -20.30
N MET A 46 18.15 -1.37 -19.40
CA MET A 46 18.70 -1.05 -18.08
C MET A 46 18.29 -2.11 -17.07
N ARG A 47 19.31 -2.66 -16.41
CA ARG A 47 19.13 -3.65 -15.35
C ARG A 47 19.83 -3.19 -14.10
N PHE A 48 19.55 -3.85 -12.97
CA PHE A 48 20.08 -3.50 -11.66
C PHE A 48 21.58 -3.18 -11.67
N MET A 49 22.40 -4.05 -12.25
CA MET A 49 23.85 -3.82 -12.29
C MET A 49 24.25 -2.54 -13.01
N SER A 50 23.54 -2.18 -14.08
CA SER A 50 23.80 -0.92 -14.79
C SER A 50 23.38 0.28 -13.99
N SER A 51 22.24 0.20 -13.31
CA SER A 51 21.74 1.26 -12.41
C SER A 51 22.63 1.40 -11.17
N LEU A 52 23.13 0.29 -10.61
CA LEU A 52 24.04 0.31 -9.48
C LEU A 52 25.37 1.03 -9.82
N VAL A 53 25.94 0.72 -10.98
CA VAL A 53 27.15 1.39 -11.46
C VAL A 53 26.92 2.90 -11.62
N GLN A 54 25.82 3.30 -12.25
CA GLN A 54 25.47 4.70 -12.43
C GLN A 54 25.23 5.41 -11.09
N TRP A 55 24.43 4.81 -10.23
CA TRP A 55 24.10 5.34 -8.91
C TRP A 55 25.35 5.55 -8.04
N LEU A 56 26.26 4.56 -7.97
CA LEU A 56 27.52 4.68 -7.24
C LEU A 56 28.49 5.68 -7.89
N ASN A 57 28.42 5.87 -9.21
CA ASN A 57 29.22 6.89 -9.88
C ASN A 57 28.74 8.31 -9.53
N ASP A 58 27.45 8.50 -9.34
CA ASP A 58 26.84 9.78 -8.95
C ASP A 58 27.07 10.10 -7.45
N ILE A 59 27.47 9.11 -6.65
CA ILE A 59 27.84 9.29 -5.24
C ILE A 59 29.33 9.69 -5.14
N GLU A 60 29.61 10.63 -4.24
CA GLU A 60 30.99 11.03 -3.95
C GLU A 60 31.87 9.84 -3.57
N GLU A 61 33.11 9.84 -4.04
CA GLU A 61 34.03 8.72 -3.86
C GLU A 61 34.17 8.27 -2.40
N GLY A 62 34.25 9.22 -1.47
CA GLY A 62 34.40 8.93 -0.03
C GLY A 62 33.16 8.28 0.63
N ASP A 63 32.00 8.35 -0.03
CA ASP A 63 30.72 7.87 0.51
C ASP A 63 30.23 6.56 -0.13
N ARG A 64 30.90 6.10 -1.19
CA ARG A 64 30.49 4.94 -1.98
C ARG A 64 30.44 3.66 -1.19
N ASP A 65 31.40 3.44 -0.29
CA ASP A 65 31.45 2.24 0.54
C ASP A 65 30.26 2.15 1.48
N GLU A 66 29.89 3.27 2.13
CA GLU A 66 28.72 3.30 3.03
C GLU A 66 27.42 3.18 2.24
N ALA A 67 27.30 3.84 1.09
CA ALA A 67 26.15 3.70 0.20
C ALA A 67 25.99 2.27 -0.33
N TYR A 68 27.08 1.62 -0.73
CA TYR A 68 27.06 0.22 -1.14
C TYR A 68 26.65 -0.72 -0.01
N LYS A 69 27.22 -0.54 1.18
CA LYS A 69 26.88 -1.30 2.37
C LYS A 69 25.40 -1.15 2.72
N PHE A 70 24.86 0.07 2.63
CA PHE A 70 23.43 0.30 2.82
C PHE A 70 22.56 -0.56 1.88
N ILE A 71 22.86 -0.59 0.58
CA ILE A 71 22.10 -1.43 -0.38
C ILE A 71 22.25 -2.91 -0.07
N LYS A 72 23.46 -3.35 0.26
CA LYS A 72 23.76 -4.76 0.55
C LYS A 72 23.04 -5.26 1.82
N ASP A 73 23.07 -4.47 2.89
CA ASP A 73 22.70 -4.93 4.22
C ASP A 73 21.27 -4.52 4.64
N LYS A 74 20.76 -3.39 4.10
CA LYS A 74 19.51 -2.79 4.60
C LYS A 74 18.39 -2.70 3.56
N LEU A 75 18.67 -2.78 2.26
CA LEU A 75 17.63 -2.63 1.23
C LEU A 75 16.59 -3.74 1.30
N VAL A 76 15.33 -3.34 1.42
CA VAL A 76 14.16 -4.24 1.38
C VAL A 76 13.46 -4.06 0.03
N PHE A 77 13.61 -5.03 -0.85
CA PHE A 77 12.93 -5.04 -2.14
C PHE A 77 11.79 -6.05 -2.13
N ILE A 78 10.58 -5.59 -2.37
CA ILE A 78 9.37 -6.42 -2.47
C ILE A 78 9.10 -6.68 -3.95
N SER A 79 9.32 -7.91 -4.39
CA SER A 79 9.04 -8.32 -5.77
C SER A 79 7.54 -8.43 -6.05
N SER A 80 7.14 -8.41 -7.32
CA SER A 80 5.75 -8.62 -7.74
C SER A 80 5.20 -9.96 -7.22
N THR A 81 6.01 -11.02 -7.22
CA THR A 81 5.63 -12.33 -6.66
C THR A 81 5.37 -12.26 -5.17
N GLN A 82 6.21 -11.54 -4.41
CA GLN A 82 6.01 -11.34 -2.98
C GLN A 82 4.76 -10.50 -2.71
N MET A 83 4.53 -9.44 -3.49
CA MET A 83 3.31 -8.63 -3.36
C MET A 83 2.06 -9.47 -3.64
N ASN A 84 2.05 -10.26 -4.72
CA ASN A 84 0.93 -11.15 -5.04
C ASN A 84 0.64 -12.13 -3.90
N TYR A 85 1.69 -12.70 -3.30
CA TYR A 85 1.54 -13.57 -2.14
C TYR A 85 0.94 -12.85 -0.92
N LEU A 86 1.35 -11.60 -0.66
CA LEU A 86 0.76 -10.78 0.41
C LEU A 86 -0.71 -10.47 0.15
N VAL A 87 -1.10 -10.27 -1.11
CA VAL A 87 -2.51 -10.08 -1.50
C VAL A 87 -3.32 -11.36 -1.25
N ASP A 88 -2.79 -12.54 -1.58
CA ASP A 88 -3.45 -13.81 -1.27
C ASP A 88 -3.62 -13.98 0.25
N LEU A 89 -2.60 -13.61 1.03
CA LEU A 89 -2.66 -13.62 2.49
C LEU A 89 -3.68 -12.63 3.06
N LEU A 90 -4.00 -11.52 2.38
CA LEU A 90 -5.10 -10.63 2.82
C LEU A 90 -6.41 -11.42 2.94
N TYR A 91 -6.72 -12.27 1.95
CA TYR A 91 -7.92 -13.08 2.02
C TYR A 91 -7.84 -14.15 3.11
N ASP A 92 -6.82 -15.01 3.04
CA ASP A 92 -6.75 -16.19 3.91
C ASP A 92 -6.54 -15.86 5.38
N SER A 93 -5.72 -14.84 5.68
CA SER A 93 -5.35 -14.51 7.06
C SER A 93 -6.19 -13.40 7.69
N LYS A 94 -6.92 -12.60 6.88
CA LYS A 94 -7.70 -11.46 7.40
C LYS A 94 -9.17 -11.54 6.98
N ILE A 95 -9.50 -11.46 5.70
CA ILE A 95 -10.90 -11.37 5.23
C ILE A 95 -11.67 -12.64 5.58
N ARG A 96 -11.13 -13.81 5.25
CA ARG A 96 -11.81 -15.09 5.49
C ARG A 96 -12.09 -15.35 6.97
N PRO A 97 -11.16 -15.15 7.93
CA PRO A 97 -11.47 -15.25 9.35
C PRO A 97 -12.58 -14.31 9.81
N ILE A 98 -12.57 -13.03 9.36
CA ILE A 98 -13.62 -12.07 9.70
C ILE A 98 -14.99 -12.56 9.23
N LEU A 99 -15.12 -12.97 7.98
CA LEU A 99 -16.37 -13.50 7.43
C LEU A 99 -16.83 -14.79 8.13
N LEU A 100 -15.89 -15.64 8.54
CA LEU A 100 -16.17 -16.86 9.26
C LEU A 100 -16.63 -16.58 10.70
N ASP A 101 -16.06 -15.57 11.36
CA ASP A 101 -16.50 -15.13 12.67
C ASP A 101 -17.92 -14.54 12.61
N MET A 102 -18.21 -13.71 11.61
CA MET A 102 -19.57 -13.23 11.35
C MET A 102 -20.56 -14.38 11.17
N ALA A 103 -20.23 -15.34 10.32
CA ALA A 103 -21.08 -16.52 10.09
C ALA A 103 -21.28 -17.35 11.37
N THR A 104 -20.28 -17.45 12.20
CA THR A 104 -20.35 -18.18 13.49
C THR A 104 -21.26 -17.46 14.47
N VAL A 105 -21.14 -16.15 14.59
CA VAL A 105 -22.00 -15.31 15.46
C VAL A 105 -23.46 -15.37 14.97
N GLU A 106 -23.70 -15.16 13.70
CA GLU A 106 -25.05 -15.14 13.10
C GLU A 106 -25.77 -16.51 13.21
N THR A 107 -25.02 -17.61 13.27
CA THR A 107 -25.62 -18.94 13.47
C THR A 107 -25.73 -19.35 14.93
N GLY A 108 -25.25 -18.56 15.87
CA GLY A 108 -25.21 -18.88 17.29
C GLY A 108 -24.36 -20.11 17.63
N MET A 109 -23.46 -20.52 16.70
CA MET A 109 -22.63 -21.69 16.90
C MET A 109 -21.37 -21.34 17.72
N PRO A 110 -20.93 -22.25 18.60
CA PRO A 110 -19.69 -22.03 19.31
C PRO A 110 -18.48 -22.11 18.34
N SER A 111 -17.42 -21.36 18.65
CA SER A 111 -16.26 -21.18 17.78
C SER A 111 -15.58 -22.48 17.33
N TYR A 112 -15.61 -23.53 18.15
CA TYR A 112 -15.05 -24.84 17.76
C TYR A 112 -15.89 -25.58 16.70
N LYS A 113 -17.12 -25.12 16.41
CA LYS A 113 -18.01 -25.67 15.35
C LYS A 113 -17.96 -24.86 14.04
N ARG A 114 -16.97 -24.02 13.84
CA ARG A 114 -16.80 -23.21 12.60
C ARG A 114 -16.82 -24.03 11.30
N SER A 115 -16.45 -25.29 11.35
CA SER A 115 -16.46 -26.20 10.20
C SER A 115 -17.82 -26.88 9.93
N SER A 116 -18.86 -26.58 10.72
CA SER A 116 -20.18 -27.17 10.55
C SER A 116 -20.83 -26.73 9.22
N LYS A 117 -21.74 -27.57 8.68
CA LYS A 117 -22.48 -27.26 7.46
C LYS A 117 -23.27 -25.94 7.59
N VAL A 118 -23.86 -25.67 8.75
CA VAL A 118 -24.64 -24.47 9.01
C VAL A 118 -23.76 -23.21 8.90
N VAL A 119 -22.59 -23.21 9.56
CA VAL A 119 -21.66 -22.09 9.50
C VAL A 119 -21.10 -21.90 8.10
N ARG A 120 -20.76 -22.99 7.38
CA ARG A 120 -20.31 -22.90 5.99
C ARG A 120 -21.36 -22.28 5.06
N SER A 121 -22.63 -22.69 5.20
CA SER A 121 -23.71 -22.10 4.40
C SER A 121 -23.88 -20.61 4.70
N ARG A 122 -23.78 -20.21 5.97
CA ARG A 122 -23.85 -18.79 6.37
C ARG A 122 -22.63 -18.02 5.89
N PHE A 123 -21.42 -18.60 5.95
CA PHE A 123 -20.18 -18.01 5.43
C PHE A 123 -20.31 -17.64 3.94
N GLU A 124 -20.94 -18.49 3.11
CA GLU A 124 -21.14 -18.16 1.70
C GLU A 124 -22.06 -16.93 1.52
N ILE A 125 -23.04 -16.75 2.41
CA ILE A 125 -23.89 -15.56 2.44
C ILE A 125 -23.07 -14.32 2.84
N GLU A 126 -22.31 -14.38 3.93
CA GLU A 126 -21.48 -13.26 4.38
C GLU A 126 -20.43 -12.89 3.33
N LYS A 127 -19.79 -13.90 2.72
CA LYS A 127 -18.84 -13.69 1.63
C LYS A 127 -19.50 -13.02 0.42
N ARG A 128 -20.70 -13.44 0.02
CA ARG A 128 -21.42 -12.83 -1.11
C ARG A 128 -21.88 -11.39 -0.80
N SER A 129 -22.18 -11.11 0.44
CA SER A 129 -22.61 -9.77 0.92
C SER A 129 -21.43 -8.85 1.30
N ALA A 130 -20.20 -9.25 1.05
CA ALA A 130 -19.03 -8.43 1.27
C ALA A 130 -18.73 -7.54 0.05
N LEU A 131 -18.37 -6.28 0.29
CA LEU A 131 -17.92 -5.32 -0.71
C LEU A 131 -16.42 -5.05 -0.54
N VAL A 132 -15.65 -5.17 -1.60
CA VAL A 132 -14.22 -4.87 -1.62
C VAL A 132 -13.97 -3.62 -2.44
N ILE A 133 -13.22 -2.67 -1.90
CA ILE A 133 -12.90 -1.41 -2.59
C ILE A 133 -11.38 -1.19 -2.57
N GLY A 134 -10.77 -1.06 -3.74
CA GLY A 134 -9.37 -0.67 -3.89
C GLY A 134 -9.18 0.81 -3.58
N LEU A 135 -8.18 1.12 -2.76
CA LEU A 135 -7.86 2.50 -2.38
C LEU A 135 -6.88 3.16 -3.34
N SER A 136 -6.21 2.37 -4.18
CA SER A 136 -5.28 2.85 -5.22
C SER A 136 -5.19 1.85 -6.37
N ASP A 137 -4.53 2.26 -7.45
CA ASP A 137 -4.23 1.37 -8.58
C ASP A 137 -3.32 0.20 -8.17
N GLY A 138 -2.48 0.40 -7.13
CA GLY A 138 -1.62 -0.63 -6.55
C GLY A 138 -2.32 -1.60 -5.59
N ALA A 139 -3.63 -1.47 -5.38
CA ALA A 139 -4.38 -2.32 -4.44
C ALA A 139 -4.53 -3.78 -4.90
N HIS A 140 -4.11 -4.12 -6.13
CA HIS A 140 -4.15 -5.48 -6.70
C HIS A 140 -5.51 -6.19 -6.51
N THR A 141 -6.60 -5.44 -6.66
CA THR A 141 -7.98 -5.94 -6.48
C THR A 141 -8.33 -7.09 -7.40
N ASP A 142 -7.74 -7.14 -8.60
CA ASP A 142 -7.92 -8.20 -9.58
C ASP A 142 -7.30 -9.53 -9.11
N ILE A 143 -6.15 -9.49 -8.43
CA ILE A 143 -5.50 -10.66 -7.84
C ILE A 143 -6.35 -11.15 -6.67
N LEU A 144 -6.70 -10.27 -5.73
CA LEU A 144 -7.55 -10.63 -4.59
C LEU A 144 -8.89 -11.21 -5.05
N ARG A 145 -9.53 -10.62 -6.06
CA ARG A 145 -10.79 -11.12 -6.59
C ARG A 145 -10.69 -12.57 -7.07
N ARG A 146 -9.63 -12.89 -7.81
CA ARG A 146 -9.40 -14.23 -8.35
C ARG A 146 -9.05 -15.25 -7.27
N SER A 147 -8.12 -14.92 -6.38
CA SER A 147 -7.68 -15.82 -5.31
C SER A 147 -8.79 -16.08 -4.29
N ALA A 148 -9.51 -15.04 -3.91
CA ALA A 148 -10.64 -15.15 -2.97
C ALA A 148 -11.91 -15.73 -3.60
N GLY A 149 -12.04 -15.77 -4.94
CA GLY A 149 -13.26 -16.15 -5.63
C GLY A 149 -14.43 -15.19 -5.35
N PHE A 150 -14.16 -13.88 -5.36
CA PHE A 150 -15.20 -12.86 -5.37
C PHE A 150 -15.76 -12.63 -6.76
N ASN A 151 -17.04 -12.27 -6.85
CA ASN A 151 -17.66 -11.88 -8.11
C ASN A 151 -17.20 -10.47 -8.54
N ASN A 152 -17.31 -10.16 -9.84
CA ASN A 152 -16.95 -8.83 -10.37
C ASN A 152 -17.73 -7.70 -9.70
N GLU A 153 -18.99 -7.96 -9.35
CA GLU A 153 -19.90 -6.99 -8.74
C GLU A 153 -19.66 -6.80 -7.24
N GLN A 154 -18.68 -7.50 -6.66
CA GLN A 154 -18.28 -7.33 -5.27
C GLN A 154 -17.01 -6.48 -5.12
N VAL A 155 -16.31 -6.20 -6.24
CA VAL A 155 -14.99 -5.60 -6.20
C VAL A 155 -14.97 -4.32 -7.04
N LEU A 156 -14.73 -3.20 -6.38
CA LEU A 156 -14.49 -1.91 -6.99
C LEU A 156 -13.00 -1.62 -7.03
N THR A 157 -12.48 -1.26 -8.19
CA THR A 157 -11.07 -0.85 -8.38
C THR A 157 -10.79 0.58 -7.89
N ASN A 158 -11.86 1.36 -7.69
CA ASN A 158 -11.81 2.71 -7.14
C ASN A 158 -13.11 3.02 -6.39
N TYR A 159 -13.14 4.12 -5.67
CA TYR A 159 -14.27 4.52 -4.82
C TYR A 159 -15.19 5.59 -5.44
N TYR A 160 -15.09 5.81 -6.76
CA TYR A 160 -15.98 6.67 -7.53
C TYR A 160 -16.61 5.92 -8.72
N PRO A 161 -17.40 4.86 -8.47
CA PRO A 161 -18.07 4.17 -9.54
C PRO A 161 -19.21 5.02 -10.10
N ALA A 162 -19.50 4.84 -11.39
CA ALA A 162 -20.70 5.43 -11.99
C ALA A 162 -21.98 4.87 -11.36
N GLY A 163 -23.03 5.68 -11.26
CA GLY A 163 -24.28 5.27 -10.62
C GLY A 163 -24.94 4.04 -11.27
N GLU A 164 -24.82 3.86 -12.60
CA GLU A 164 -25.27 2.65 -13.29
C GLU A 164 -24.54 1.40 -12.78
N LYS A 165 -23.23 1.49 -12.56
CA LYS A 165 -22.46 0.37 -12.01
C LYS A 165 -22.93 -0.01 -10.60
N LEU A 166 -23.27 0.96 -9.73
CA LEU A 166 -23.82 0.70 -8.41
C LEU A 166 -25.16 -0.03 -8.48
N LYS A 167 -26.00 0.36 -9.43
CA LYS A 167 -27.29 -0.29 -9.67
C LYS A 167 -27.09 -1.75 -10.11
N ASP A 168 -26.25 -1.99 -11.11
CA ASP A 168 -25.95 -3.32 -11.59
C ASP A 168 -25.41 -4.24 -10.48
N MET A 169 -24.48 -3.72 -9.65
CA MET A 169 -23.92 -4.46 -8.52
C MET A 169 -25.00 -4.92 -7.53
N LEU A 170 -25.96 -4.04 -7.20
CA LEU A 170 -27.02 -4.38 -6.27
C LEU A 170 -28.06 -5.33 -6.91
N GLU A 171 -28.35 -5.16 -8.20
CA GLU A 171 -29.24 -6.08 -8.93
C GLU A 171 -28.65 -7.47 -9.01
N GLU A 172 -27.38 -7.62 -9.35
CA GLU A 172 -26.69 -8.91 -9.41
C GLU A 172 -26.54 -9.55 -8.02
N LEU A 173 -26.36 -8.75 -6.97
CA LEU A 173 -26.40 -9.24 -5.60
C LEU A 173 -27.76 -9.88 -5.28
N ARG A 174 -28.87 -9.23 -5.66
CA ARG A 174 -30.24 -9.67 -5.40
C ARG A 174 -30.67 -10.89 -6.20
N LYS A 175 -30.04 -11.15 -7.33
CA LYS A 175 -30.31 -12.33 -8.16
C LYS A 175 -29.54 -13.58 -7.69
N ASP A 176 -28.57 -13.43 -6.78
CA ASP A 176 -27.70 -14.54 -6.37
C ASP A 176 -28.47 -15.59 -5.55
N ASP A 177 -28.37 -16.85 -6.00
CA ASP A 177 -29.06 -17.98 -5.36
C ASP A 177 -28.64 -18.19 -3.90
N LYS A 178 -27.44 -17.79 -3.51
CA LYS A 178 -26.96 -17.87 -2.12
C LYS A 178 -27.74 -16.97 -1.16
N LEU A 179 -28.37 -15.92 -1.68
CA LEU A 179 -29.14 -14.93 -0.93
C LEU A 179 -30.65 -15.16 -1.01
N LYS A 180 -31.09 -16.28 -1.62
CA LYS A 180 -32.50 -16.66 -1.62
C LYS A 180 -33.03 -16.77 -0.20
N GLY A 181 -34.15 -16.07 0.07
CA GLY A 181 -34.74 -15.99 1.40
C GLY A 181 -34.42 -14.71 2.17
N ILE A 182 -33.51 -13.87 1.67
CA ILE A 182 -33.33 -12.50 2.16
C ILE A 182 -34.16 -11.58 1.26
N GLU A 183 -35.15 -10.93 1.83
CA GLU A 183 -36.15 -10.13 1.07
C GLU A 183 -35.49 -9.02 0.23
N LYS A 184 -34.53 -8.31 0.83
CA LYS A 184 -33.78 -7.23 0.17
C LYS A 184 -32.31 -7.31 0.53
N PRO A 185 -31.50 -8.12 -0.22
CA PRO A 185 -30.07 -8.20 0.01
C PRO A 185 -29.36 -6.87 -0.25
N TYR A 186 -28.41 -6.55 0.63
CA TYR A 186 -27.48 -5.42 0.54
C TYR A 186 -26.07 -5.89 0.88
N PHE A 187 -25.06 -5.08 0.54
CA PHE A 187 -23.72 -5.30 1.08
C PHE A 187 -23.69 -4.93 2.56
N ARG A 188 -23.07 -5.79 3.36
CA ARG A 188 -23.11 -5.69 4.83
C ARG A 188 -21.79 -5.29 5.44
N ARG A 189 -20.69 -5.67 4.79
CA ARG A 189 -19.33 -5.41 5.27
C ARG A 189 -18.44 -4.90 4.15
N ILE A 190 -17.62 -3.90 4.45
CA ILE A 190 -16.78 -3.24 3.47
C ILE A 190 -15.32 -3.52 3.81
N PHE A 191 -14.57 -4.02 2.83
CA PHE A 191 -13.14 -4.23 2.89
C PHE A 191 -12.45 -3.19 2.00
N LEU A 192 -11.76 -2.23 2.62
CA LEU A 192 -10.93 -1.24 1.94
C LEU A 192 -9.51 -1.75 1.86
N ILE A 193 -8.97 -1.93 0.66
CA ILE A 193 -7.67 -2.56 0.50
C ILE A 193 -6.65 -1.65 -0.19
N ASP A 194 -5.39 -1.74 0.24
CA ASP A 194 -4.25 -1.13 -0.46
C ASP A 194 -2.98 -1.98 -0.27
N ASP A 195 -2.00 -1.79 -1.13
CA ASP A 195 -0.75 -2.54 -1.11
C ASP A 195 0.20 -2.07 0.00
N PHE A 196 0.38 -0.75 0.14
CA PHE A 196 1.41 -0.19 1.00
C PHE A 196 1.00 1.15 1.65
N THR A 197 1.41 1.32 2.90
CA THR A 197 1.39 2.63 3.56
C THR A 197 2.50 2.76 4.61
N ALA A 198 3.15 3.93 4.67
CA ALA A 198 4.20 4.19 5.64
C ALA A 198 3.90 5.33 6.62
N SER A 199 3.35 6.45 6.15
CA SER A 199 2.96 7.57 7.03
C SER A 199 1.47 7.57 7.40
N GLY A 200 0.63 6.90 6.61
CA GLY A 200 -0.83 6.96 6.74
C GLY A 200 -1.47 8.26 6.24
N LYS A 201 -0.69 9.31 5.98
CA LYS A 201 -1.20 10.66 5.65
C LYS A 201 -1.97 10.74 4.32
N SER A 202 -1.71 9.84 3.37
CA SER A 202 -2.51 9.76 2.13
C SER A 202 -3.90 9.20 2.35
N PHE A 203 -4.09 8.43 3.43
CA PHE A 203 -5.38 7.82 3.78
C PHE A 203 -6.25 8.75 4.59
N ILE A 204 -5.69 9.36 5.63
CA ILE A 204 -6.37 10.41 6.39
C ILE A 204 -5.35 11.29 7.11
N ARG A 205 -5.59 12.61 7.08
CA ARG A 205 -4.83 13.62 7.81
C ARG A 205 -5.68 14.84 8.08
N TYR A 206 -5.42 15.52 9.16
CA TYR A 206 -5.88 16.88 9.40
C TYR A 206 -4.85 17.85 8.83
N ASP A 207 -5.31 18.84 8.07
CA ASP A 207 -4.47 19.91 7.53
C ASP A 207 -4.75 21.22 8.29
N GLU A 208 -3.77 21.66 9.07
CA GLU A 208 -3.88 22.87 9.89
C GLU A 208 -4.04 24.14 9.04
N SER A 209 -3.58 24.11 7.78
CA SER A 209 -3.62 25.27 6.89
C SER A 209 -5.01 25.66 6.43
N ASP A 210 -5.91 24.69 6.28
CA ASP A 210 -7.30 24.90 5.89
C ASP A 210 -8.32 24.42 6.93
N GLY A 211 -7.85 23.83 8.03
CA GLY A 211 -8.69 23.36 9.14
C GLY A 211 -9.56 22.15 8.78
N LYS A 212 -9.15 21.34 7.80
CA LYS A 212 -9.96 20.23 7.29
C LYS A 212 -9.23 18.89 7.29
N TYR A 213 -10.02 17.83 7.32
CA TYR A 213 -9.52 16.49 7.04
C TYR A 213 -9.42 16.23 5.54
N HIS A 214 -8.35 15.56 5.13
CA HIS A 214 -8.09 15.13 3.76
C HIS A 214 -7.70 13.66 3.72
N GLY A 215 -7.85 13.03 2.56
CA GLY A 215 -7.39 11.68 2.30
C GLY A 215 -8.47 10.76 1.72
N LYS A 216 -8.03 9.54 1.37
CA LYS A 216 -8.87 8.55 0.70
C LYS A 216 -10.03 8.10 1.61
N LEU A 217 -9.75 7.84 2.89
CA LEU A 217 -10.77 7.36 3.85
C LEU A 217 -11.86 8.39 4.07
N LYS A 218 -11.51 9.69 4.23
CA LYS A 218 -12.51 10.75 4.32
C LYS A 218 -13.47 10.69 3.14
N LYS A 219 -12.94 10.64 1.91
CA LYS A 219 -13.77 10.65 0.70
C LYS A 219 -14.72 9.46 0.63
N ILE A 220 -14.23 8.26 0.99
CA ILE A 220 -15.05 7.04 0.98
C ILE A 220 -16.13 7.11 2.06
N ILE A 221 -15.81 7.59 3.25
CA ILE A 221 -16.77 7.71 4.32
C ILE A 221 -17.85 8.74 3.99
N ASP A 222 -17.48 9.85 3.36
CA ASP A 222 -18.44 10.82 2.87
C ASP A 222 -19.44 10.16 1.91
N GLU A 223 -18.95 9.34 0.95
CA GLU A 223 -19.79 8.58 0.01
C GLU A 223 -20.67 7.51 0.68
N LEU A 224 -20.19 6.86 1.74
CA LEU A 224 -20.91 5.82 2.46
C LEU A 224 -21.94 6.38 3.45
N CYS A 225 -21.66 7.51 4.05
CA CYS A 225 -22.51 8.10 5.11
C CYS A 225 -23.45 9.20 4.61
N THR A 226 -23.19 9.77 3.42
CA THR A 226 -24.11 10.73 2.82
C THR A 226 -25.38 10.00 2.38
N LYS A 227 -26.52 10.40 2.92
CA LYS A 227 -27.81 9.88 2.45
C LYS A 227 -27.97 10.30 0.98
N GLY A 228 -27.98 9.34 0.09
CA GLY A 228 -28.26 9.59 -1.32
C GLY A 228 -29.59 10.34 -1.43
N SER A 229 -29.55 11.62 -1.76
CA SER A 229 -30.74 12.30 -2.24
C SER A 229 -31.07 11.65 -3.58
N VAL A 230 -32.14 10.89 -3.62
CA VAL A 230 -32.80 10.55 -4.87
C VAL A 230 -33.28 11.89 -5.43
N GLY A 231 -32.43 12.55 -6.19
CA GLY A 231 -32.77 13.78 -6.89
C GLY A 231 -33.97 13.52 -7.80
N LYS A 232 -34.65 14.58 -8.23
CA LYS A 232 -35.81 14.50 -9.13
C LYS A 232 -35.59 13.70 -10.42
N GLU A 233 -34.35 13.24 -10.70
CA GLU A 233 -33.93 12.42 -11.83
C GLU A 233 -33.28 11.10 -11.41
N GLN A 234 -33.68 10.43 -10.34
CA GLN A 234 -33.22 9.06 -9.95
C GLN A 234 -31.72 8.77 -10.16
N LYS A 235 -30.85 9.76 -10.10
CA LYS A 235 -29.40 9.54 -10.20
C LYS A 235 -28.87 8.95 -8.89
N ILE A 236 -28.37 7.72 -8.99
CA ILE A 236 -27.61 7.06 -7.92
C ILE A 236 -26.20 7.67 -7.96
N GLU A 237 -25.82 8.39 -6.90
CA GLU A 237 -24.57 9.16 -6.90
C GLU A 237 -23.58 8.69 -5.80
N HIS A 238 -24.03 7.88 -4.82
CA HIS A 238 -23.22 7.55 -3.66
C HIS A 238 -23.13 6.04 -3.36
N LEU A 239 -22.00 5.60 -2.81
CA LEU A 239 -21.76 4.23 -2.37
C LEU A 239 -22.78 3.75 -1.31
N SER A 240 -23.38 4.67 -0.56
CA SER A 240 -24.45 4.37 0.40
C SER A 240 -25.65 3.62 -0.21
N TYR A 241 -25.86 3.73 -1.53
CA TYR A 241 -26.90 2.99 -2.25
C TYR A 241 -26.74 1.46 -2.15
N LEU A 242 -25.51 0.98 -2.01
CA LEU A 242 -25.18 -0.45 -1.90
C LEU A 242 -25.47 -1.02 -0.51
N LEU A 243 -25.67 -0.17 0.49
CA LEU A 243 -25.80 -0.56 1.90
C LEU A 243 -27.26 -0.58 2.35
N ASP A 244 -27.56 -1.40 3.35
CA ASP A 244 -28.88 -1.39 4.01
C ASP A 244 -29.12 -0.03 4.67
N PRO A 245 -30.13 0.73 4.26
CA PRO A 245 -30.44 2.03 4.86
C PRO A 245 -30.87 1.95 6.34
N ASN A 246 -31.24 0.75 6.83
CA ASN A 246 -31.68 0.51 8.19
C ASN A 246 -30.58 -0.12 9.07
N GLN A 247 -29.35 -0.30 8.56
CA GLN A 247 -28.28 -0.84 9.39
C GLN A 247 -27.87 0.16 10.47
N ASP A 248 -27.64 -0.34 11.67
CA ASP A 248 -27.25 0.49 12.82
C ASP A 248 -25.86 1.10 12.62
N LYS A 249 -24.91 0.29 12.07
CA LYS A 249 -23.53 0.69 11.85
C LYS A 249 -23.00 0.17 10.52
N ILE A 250 -22.20 0.98 9.87
CA ILE A 250 -21.40 0.59 8.70
C ILE A 250 -20.12 -0.09 9.21
N GLN A 251 -19.93 -1.35 8.82
CA GLN A 251 -18.77 -2.16 9.22
C GLN A 251 -17.67 -2.06 8.17
N ILE A 252 -16.50 -1.55 8.55
CA ILE A 252 -15.37 -1.30 7.64
C ILE A 252 -14.12 -1.97 8.17
N ASP A 253 -13.46 -2.76 7.34
CA ASP A 253 -12.11 -3.26 7.57
C ASP A 253 -11.15 -2.62 6.58
N ILE A 254 -10.14 -1.94 7.09
CA ILE A 254 -9.07 -1.31 6.29
C ILE A 254 -7.89 -2.28 6.29
N LEU A 255 -7.50 -2.74 5.11
CA LEU A 255 -6.51 -3.80 4.97
C LEU A 255 -5.31 -3.32 4.13
N PHE A 256 -4.12 -3.59 4.64
CA PHE A 256 -2.86 -3.32 3.95
C PHE A 256 -2.05 -4.60 3.78
N CYS A 257 -1.47 -4.79 2.60
CA CYS A 257 -0.47 -5.82 2.41
C CYS A 257 0.75 -5.52 3.28
N ILE A 258 1.23 -4.27 3.25
CA ILE A 258 2.39 -3.81 4.02
C ILE A 258 2.05 -2.44 4.65
N ALA A 259 2.33 -2.30 5.93
CA ALA A 259 2.24 -1.00 6.60
C ALA A 259 3.26 -0.86 7.73
N THR A 260 3.61 0.37 8.09
CA THR A 260 4.42 0.65 9.28
C THR A 260 3.55 0.80 10.52
N GLU A 261 4.14 0.68 11.70
CA GLU A 261 3.46 0.99 12.98
C GLU A 261 3.02 2.45 13.03
N LYS A 262 3.86 3.36 12.53
CA LYS A 262 3.54 4.80 12.39
C LYS A 262 2.26 5.01 11.58
N ALA A 263 2.14 4.36 10.41
CA ALA A 263 0.94 4.46 9.57
C ALA A 263 -0.31 3.95 10.26
N ARG A 264 -0.21 2.80 10.93
CA ARG A 264 -1.33 2.21 11.71
C ARG A 264 -1.85 3.16 12.77
N ALA A 265 -0.93 3.74 13.56
CA ALA A 265 -1.29 4.69 14.61
C ALA A 265 -1.89 5.97 14.03
N ASN A 266 -1.26 6.55 13.00
CA ASN A 266 -1.73 7.79 12.36
C ASN A 266 -3.11 7.62 11.73
N ILE A 267 -3.34 6.51 11.01
CA ILE A 267 -4.65 6.24 10.40
C ILE A 267 -5.71 6.09 11.50
N LYS A 268 -5.42 5.28 12.54
CA LYS A 268 -6.38 5.06 13.62
C LYS A 268 -6.77 6.37 14.29
N ASN A 269 -5.80 7.15 14.74
CA ASN A 269 -6.05 8.38 15.50
C ASN A 269 -6.79 9.42 14.65
N ASN A 270 -6.28 9.71 13.44
CA ASN A 270 -6.92 10.72 12.57
C ASN A 270 -8.30 10.29 12.09
N PHE A 271 -8.55 8.98 11.93
CA PHE A 271 -9.85 8.51 11.49
C PHE A 271 -10.86 8.55 12.62
N ASP A 272 -10.48 8.16 13.84
CA ASP A 272 -11.31 8.33 15.04
C ASP A 272 -11.69 9.80 15.25
N ASP A 273 -10.72 10.70 15.12
CA ASP A 273 -10.95 12.15 15.31
C ASP A 273 -11.81 12.74 14.19
N TYR A 274 -11.63 12.28 12.95
CA TYR A 274 -12.50 12.65 11.84
C TYR A 274 -13.95 12.22 12.09
N LEU A 275 -14.18 10.97 12.47
CA LEU A 275 -15.54 10.46 12.76
C LEU A 275 -16.23 11.24 13.88
N LYS A 276 -15.49 11.62 14.93
CA LYS A 276 -16.01 12.50 15.99
C LYS A 276 -16.36 13.89 15.45
N SER A 277 -15.51 14.47 14.61
CA SER A 277 -15.72 15.82 14.07
C SER A 277 -17.00 15.96 13.23
N VAL A 278 -17.44 14.86 12.61
CA VAL A 278 -18.65 14.79 11.79
C VAL A 278 -19.84 14.08 12.49
N ASN A 279 -19.70 13.73 13.75
CA ASN A 279 -20.69 12.99 14.56
C ASN A 279 -21.09 11.63 13.95
N TRP A 280 -20.12 10.89 13.41
CA TRP A 280 -20.31 9.56 12.83
C TRP A 280 -19.65 8.42 13.62
N GLN A 281 -19.07 8.69 14.79
CA GLN A 281 -18.43 7.68 15.65
C GLN A 281 -19.38 6.54 16.05
N ASP A 282 -20.69 6.80 16.12
CA ASP A 282 -21.70 5.78 16.42
C ASP A 282 -22.27 5.10 15.18
N LYS A 283 -21.98 5.64 13.98
CA LYS A 283 -22.47 5.12 12.69
C LYS A 283 -21.47 4.24 11.97
N VAL A 284 -20.20 4.39 12.26
CA VAL A 284 -19.10 3.68 11.58
C VAL A 284 -18.29 2.93 12.61
N GLU A 285 -18.11 1.65 12.38
CA GLU A 285 -17.18 0.81 13.11
C GLU A 285 -16.08 0.36 12.16
N PHE A 286 -14.81 0.54 12.55
CA PHE A 286 -13.71 0.17 11.69
C PHE A 286 -12.59 -0.56 12.42
N ASN A 287 -11.88 -1.40 11.66
CA ASN A 287 -10.67 -2.08 12.10
C ASN A 287 -9.56 -1.92 11.05
N ILE A 288 -8.31 -1.97 11.49
CA ILE A 288 -7.14 -1.90 10.62
C ILE A 288 -6.40 -3.25 10.69
N HIS A 289 -6.21 -3.86 9.53
CA HIS A 289 -5.53 -5.15 9.39
C HIS A 289 -4.30 -5.00 8.50
N ILE A 290 -3.19 -5.59 8.90
CA ILE A 290 -1.93 -5.54 8.18
C ILE A 290 -1.41 -6.97 8.04
N VAL A 291 -0.99 -7.35 6.84
CA VAL A 291 -0.38 -8.68 6.63
C VAL A 291 1.08 -8.66 7.06
N GLN A 292 1.86 -7.71 6.52
CA GLN A 292 3.26 -7.51 6.84
C GLN A 292 3.45 -6.16 7.54
N LEU A 293 3.65 -6.20 8.84
CA LEU A 293 3.97 -4.99 9.61
C LEU A 293 5.47 -4.70 9.49
N LEU A 294 5.81 -3.46 9.14
CA LEU A 294 7.16 -2.94 9.23
C LEU A 294 7.32 -2.24 10.59
N GLU A 295 8.15 -2.83 11.42
CA GLU A 295 8.42 -2.32 12.76
C GLU A 295 9.22 -1.00 12.71
N ASP A 296 9.05 -0.15 13.70
CA ASP A 296 9.78 1.12 13.84
C ASP A 296 11.29 0.93 13.88
N LYS A 297 11.75 -0.25 14.26
CA LYS A 297 13.17 -0.61 14.25
C LYS A 297 13.81 -0.38 12.87
N LEU A 298 13.11 -0.71 11.78
CA LEU A 298 13.63 -0.52 10.41
C LEU A 298 13.99 0.95 10.13
N SER A 299 13.12 1.87 10.51
CA SER A 299 13.35 3.32 10.40
C SER A 299 14.42 3.81 11.38
N ASN A 300 14.40 3.31 12.61
CA ASN A 300 15.32 3.71 13.66
C ASN A 300 16.76 3.26 13.35
N ASP A 301 16.95 2.07 12.78
CA ASP A 301 18.26 1.56 12.36
C ASP A 301 18.89 2.45 11.26
N ILE A 302 18.07 3.10 10.42
CA ILE A 302 18.55 4.10 9.45
C ILE A 302 18.89 5.42 10.15
N LYS A 303 17.98 5.95 10.96
CA LYS A 303 18.15 7.27 11.62
C LYS A 303 19.31 7.29 12.62
N ASN A 304 19.61 6.14 13.22
CA ASN A 304 20.69 6.02 14.21
C ASN A 304 22.05 5.67 13.58
N ASP A 305 22.10 5.36 12.29
CA ASP A 305 23.32 5.08 11.56
C ASP A 305 23.95 6.43 11.14
N LYS A 306 24.89 6.90 11.93
CA LYS A 306 25.50 8.23 11.76
C LYS A 306 26.24 8.36 10.44
N ASP A 307 26.96 7.33 10.01
CA ASP A 307 27.75 7.36 8.80
C ASP A 307 26.83 7.41 7.59
N LEU A 308 25.78 6.60 7.57
CA LEU A 308 24.76 6.66 6.52
C LEU A 308 24.01 8.01 6.49
N VAL A 309 23.64 8.55 7.65
CA VAL A 309 22.93 9.85 7.72
C VAL A 309 23.81 10.98 7.16
N GLU A 310 25.12 10.96 7.42
CA GLU A 310 26.05 11.93 6.81
C GLU A 310 26.05 11.83 5.27
N VAL A 311 25.99 10.62 4.72
CA VAL A 311 25.86 10.41 3.26
C VAL A 311 24.53 10.93 2.73
N LEU A 312 23.42 10.67 3.43
CA LEU A 312 22.06 10.99 2.96
C LEU A 312 21.79 12.49 2.91
N LYS A 313 22.37 13.27 3.83
CA LYS A 313 22.08 14.70 3.97
C LYS A 313 22.93 15.62 3.10
N LYS A 314 23.94 15.10 2.42
CA LYS A 314 24.80 15.89 1.54
C LYS A 314 24.01 16.45 0.35
N ASP A 315 24.24 17.72 0.01
CA ASP A 315 23.60 18.41 -1.13
C ASP A 315 23.90 17.73 -2.47
N GLU A 316 25.03 17.06 -2.59
CA GLU A 316 25.44 16.29 -3.76
C GLU A 316 24.53 15.06 -3.96
N HIS A 317 24.07 14.45 -2.88
CA HIS A 317 23.26 13.23 -2.87
C HIS A 317 21.76 13.47 -2.73
N PHE A 318 21.34 14.72 -2.43
CA PHE A 318 19.95 15.10 -2.28
C PHE A 318 19.54 16.19 -3.26
N VAL A 319 18.56 15.92 -4.09
CA VAL A 319 18.06 16.84 -5.11
C VAL A 319 16.67 17.33 -4.69
N GLU A 320 16.63 18.50 -4.06
CA GLU A 320 15.42 19.08 -3.47
C GLU A 320 14.27 19.20 -4.48
N GLU A 321 14.55 19.64 -5.70
CA GLU A 321 13.55 19.86 -6.75
C GLU A 321 12.85 18.56 -7.17
N CYS A 322 13.54 17.44 -7.07
CA CYS A 322 12.97 16.12 -7.38
C CYS A 322 12.12 15.57 -6.25
N VAL A 323 12.48 15.88 -5.01
CA VAL A 323 11.88 15.29 -3.81
C VAL A 323 10.75 16.15 -3.29
N ILE A 324 10.92 17.47 -3.23
CA ILE A 324 9.97 18.40 -2.60
C ILE A 324 8.90 18.85 -3.60
N SER A 325 7.90 18.01 -3.81
CA SER A 325 6.66 18.36 -4.51
C SER A 325 5.64 19.05 -3.58
N LYS A 326 4.55 19.59 -4.15
CA LYS A 326 3.44 20.15 -3.34
C LYS A 326 2.89 19.12 -2.34
N SER A 327 2.80 17.86 -2.72
CA SER A 327 2.35 16.77 -1.85
C SER A 327 3.38 16.44 -0.76
N TYR A 328 4.66 16.65 -1.02
CA TYR A 328 5.71 16.41 -0.05
C TYR A 328 5.70 17.44 1.11
N LYS A 329 5.29 18.67 0.83
CA LYS A 329 5.16 19.75 1.84
C LYS A 329 4.08 19.47 2.89
N VAL A 330 3.15 18.52 2.62
CA VAL A 330 2.14 18.06 3.58
C VAL A 330 2.75 17.18 4.70
N GLY A 331 3.92 16.59 4.46
CA GLY A 331 4.71 15.95 5.50
C GLY A 331 5.35 17.03 6.39
N LYS A 332 5.44 16.82 7.71
CA LYS A 332 6.38 17.59 8.55
C LYS A 332 7.75 17.00 8.25
N ASN A 333 8.56 17.69 7.42
CA ASN A 333 9.85 17.19 6.97
C ASN A 333 10.91 18.23 7.30
N ASP A 334 11.46 18.13 8.49
CA ASP A 334 12.66 18.91 8.87
C ASP A 334 13.91 18.28 8.20
N ASN A 335 13.84 16.96 7.92
CA ASN A 335 14.89 16.17 7.30
C ASN A 335 14.39 15.50 6.03
N PRO A 336 14.24 16.21 4.90
CA PRO A 336 13.62 15.67 3.68
C PRO A 336 14.40 14.51 3.05
N TRP A 337 15.70 14.38 3.31
CA TRP A 337 16.52 13.23 2.89
C TRP A 337 16.12 11.91 3.56
N LEU A 338 15.31 11.95 4.62
CA LEU A 338 14.71 10.75 5.25
C LEU A 338 13.41 10.29 4.57
N GLY A 339 13.04 10.89 3.46
CA GLY A 339 11.80 10.56 2.74
C GLY A 339 10.56 11.23 3.33
N PHE A 340 9.42 11.06 2.67
CA PHE A 340 8.17 11.71 3.06
C PHE A 340 7.79 11.37 4.51
N ASP A 341 7.48 12.41 5.28
CA ASP A 341 7.13 12.33 6.70
C ASP A 341 8.23 11.66 7.55
N GLU A 342 9.48 11.80 7.12
CA GLU A 342 10.68 11.23 7.78
C GLU A 342 10.53 9.74 8.12
N CYS A 343 9.90 8.98 7.22
CA CYS A 343 9.69 7.54 7.45
C CYS A 343 11.00 6.75 7.37
N ALA A 344 12.04 7.26 6.72
CA ALA A 344 13.38 6.70 6.62
C ALA A 344 13.38 5.20 6.22
N LEU A 345 12.60 4.84 5.22
CA LEU A 345 12.45 3.44 4.82
C LEU A 345 13.46 3.05 3.74
N PRO A 346 14.15 1.92 3.88
CA PRO A 346 14.96 1.34 2.83
C PRO A 346 14.13 0.40 1.93
N VAL A 347 12.90 0.79 1.55
CA VAL A 347 11.91 -0.09 0.91
C VAL A 347 11.70 0.27 -0.55
N VAL A 348 11.74 -0.73 -1.41
CA VAL A 348 11.40 -0.65 -2.84
C VAL A 348 10.32 -1.68 -3.14
N LEU A 349 9.26 -1.26 -3.81
CA LEU A 349 8.26 -2.16 -4.38
C LEU A 349 8.55 -2.32 -5.88
N ALA A 350 8.43 -3.53 -6.42
CA ALA A 350 8.76 -3.80 -7.82
C ALA A 350 8.05 -2.85 -8.79
N HIS A 351 6.79 -2.52 -8.53
CA HIS A 351 5.97 -1.64 -9.38
C HIS A 351 6.28 -0.15 -9.18
N ASN A 352 6.79 0.28 -8.03
CA ASN A 352 7.24 1.65 -7.76
C ASN A 352 7.96 1.78 -6.42
N THR A 353 8.85 2.76 -6.28
CA THR A 353 9.45 3.10 -4.99
C THR A 353 8.56 4.10 -4.25
N PRO A 354 8.15 3.81 -2.98
CA PRO A 354 7.38 4.76 -2.18
C PRO A 354 8.15 6.06 -1.91
N ASN A 355 7.48 7.20 -1.88
CA ASN A 355 8.13 8.47 -1.50
C ASN A 355 8.52 8.55 -0.01
N ASN A 356 8.03 7.63 0.81
CA ASN A 356 8.45 7.44 2.20
C ASN A 356 9.81 6.76 2.34
N SER A 357 10.30 6.18 1.25
CA SER A 357 11.64 5.60 1.19
C SER A 357 12.69 6.70 1.04
N LEU A 358 13.92 6.39 1.40
CA LEU A 358 15.05 7.30 1.32
C LEU A 358 15.22 7.85 -0.10
N PRO A 359 15.26 9.17 -0.31
CA PRO A 359 15.37 9.78 -1.64
C PRO A 359 16.57 9.31 -2.44
N ILE A 360 17.69 9.02 -1.81
CA ILE A 360 18.90 8.50 -2.47
C ILE A 360 18.62 7.22 -3.30
N ILE A 361 17.56 6.46 -2.95
CA ILE A 361 17.17 5.25 -3.67
C ILE A 361 16.40 5.59 -4.96
N TRP A 362 15.55 6.65 -4.95
CA TRP A 362 14.51 6.81 -5.96
C TRP A 362 14.46 8.16 -6.68
N GLN A 363 15.15 9.18 -6.19
CA GLN A 363 15.19 10.48 -6.86
C GLN A 363 15.82 10.32 -8.26
N ASN A 364 15.39 11.14 -9.22
CA ASN A 364 15.88 11.08 -10.59
C ASN A 364 15.98 12.49 -11.17
N ALA A 365 17.18 13.01 -11.27
CA ALA A 365 17.51 14.32 -11.78
C ALA A 365 18.70 14.22 -12.73
N GLU A 366 19.03 15.30 -13.44
CA GLU A 366 20.20 15.34 -14.33
C GLU A 366 21.51 15.05 -13.61
N ARG A 367 21.64 15.49 -12.36
CA ARG A 367 22.87 15.34 -11.56
C ARG A 367 22.91 14.10 -10.68
N PHE A 368 21.77 13.41 -10.47
CA PHE A 368 21.70 12.24 -9.60
C PHE A 368 20.62 11.26 -10.06
N HIS A 369 20.99 10.02 -10.28
CA HIS A 369 20.11 8.94 -10.74
C HIS A 369 19.91 7.92 -9.64
N GLY A 370 18.73 7.88 -9.05
CA GLY A 370 18.39 6.88 -8.04
C GLY A 370 18.50 5.45 -8.54
N LEU A 371 18.87 4.54 -7.65
CA LEU A 371 19.03 3.13 -7.97
C LEU A 371 17.73 2.48 -8.48
N PHE A 372 16.58 2.86 -7.91
CA PHE A 372 15.24 2.45 -8.30
C PHE A 372 14.35 3.68 -8.50
N PRO A 373 14.43 4.34 -9.66
CA PRO A 373 13.78 5.60 -9.92
C PRO A 373 12.28 5.53 -9.69
N ARG A 374 11.71 6.56 -9.03
CA ARG A 374 10.28 6.69 -8.83
C ARG A 374 9.64 7.48 -9.98
N ILE A 375 8.48 7.01 -10.45
CA ILE A 375 7.59 7.84 -11.27
C ILE A 375 6.57 8.49 -10.34
N SER A 376 6.60 9.83 -10.27
CA SER A 376 5.56 10.57 -9.57
C SER A 376 4.28 10.57 -10.40
N ARG A 377 3.15 10.40 -9.73
CA ARG A 377 1.83 10.58 -10.35
C ARG A 377 1.55 12.08 -10.40
N HIS A 378 1.50 12.64 -11.58
CA HIS A 378 1.06 14.01 -11.85
C HIS A 378 0.00 14.00 -12.93
#